data_10a626588421a94470c5d2afac9202c4
#
_entry.id   10a626588421a94470c5d2afac9202c4
#
_cell.length_a   1.000
_cell.length_b   1.000
_cell.length_c   1.000
_cell.angle_alpha   90.00
_cell.angle_beta   90.00
_cell.angle_gamma   90.00
#
_symmetry.space_group_name_H-M   'P 1'
#
loop_
_entity.id
_entity.type
_entity.pdbx_description
1 polymer ?
#
loop_
_entity_poly.entity_id
_entity_poly.type
_entity_poly.pdbx_seq_one_letter_code
_entity_poly.pdbx_strand_id
1 'polypeptide(L)'
;MKNAFLPIYAWIFLFFFVLSSCSNREERRILIVHSYEESYVGYPDFNRLIDKEFRRNGIDADIRIVYLDCEAFQEEPELRHMYHLLDSASSGWRPEVILVNDDQAAYSLFKCRHPLVKETPVVFGGVNYPNWKLLKEYPNVTGFHDRMDIMKNIRLGAKLFGEEVEFFTVLDSTYIDRQIRADVREQVKGEKVTCLVGYSGTPRERRLHYPSKEGYTRFTSLPVRIGREQETANFIWTLSKYSTGMCYLQMKRDYTTVNIGNICASPSLTAINEAFGYNERLLGGYITTYPILAEEEVSVAVRILHGENPSDIPVAESRKKYVVDWNVMRQRGISKTRIPAECTIINIPISEKYPVAWGVGIVVIVVLFSTLFVWLFFLYRREQGRKKRALNELESEKETLALALEGGDTYAWKLENDCFLFEKDF
;
A
#
# COMPACT_ATOMS: atom_id res chain seq x y z
N MET A 1 -12.89 34.22 -57.43
CA MET A 1 -12.20 33.38 -56.46
C MET A 1 -11.71 34.27 -55.28
N LYS A 2 -12.63 34.81 -54.51
CA LYS A 2 -12.32 35.55 -53.29
C LYS A 2 -13.41 35.17 -52.30
N ASN A 3 -13.16 34.30 -51.30
CA ASN A 3 -13.92 34.10 -50.05
C ASN A 3 -13.78 32.70 -49.41
N ALA A 4 -12.80 31.88 -49.86
CA ALA A 4 -12.60 30.54 -49.26
C ALA A 4 -11.57 30.49 -48.09
N PHE A 5 -10.86 31.59 -47.79
CA PHE A 5 -9.81 31.60 -46.78
C PHE A 5 -10.22 32.09 -45.38
N LEU A 6 -11.39 32.74 -45.28
CA LEU A 6 -11.87 33.26 -43.97
C LEU A 6 -12.19 32.16 -42.94
N PRO A 7 -12.76 31.01 -43.27
CA PRO A 7 -13.03 29.98 -42.29
C PRO A 7 -11.77 29.27 -41.75
N ILE A 8 -10.69 29.17 -42.53
CA ILE A 8 -9.46 28.50 -42.13
C ILE A 8 -8.74 29.33 -41.02
N TYR A 9 -8.67 30.64 -41.19
CA TYR A 9 -8.07 31.52 -40.18
C TYR A 9 -8.90 31.56 -38.89
N ALA A 10 -10.23 31.45 -38.97
CA ALA A 10 -11.09 31.36 -37.78
C ALA A 10 -10.83 30.06 -36.99
N TRP A 11 -10.63 28.93 -37.69
CA TRP A 11 -10.28 27.66 -37.05
C TRP A 11 -8.86 27.64 -36.45
N ILE A 12 -7.90 28.26 -37.11
CA ILE A 12 -6.54 28.42 -36.61
C ILE A 12 -6.55 29.34 -35.37
N PHE A 13 -7.32 30.43 -35.41
CA PHE A 13 -7.46 31.35 -34.26
C PHE A 13 -8.16 30.68 -33.06
N LEU A 14 -9.19 29.87 -33.32
CA LEU A 14 -9.88 29.08 -32.29
C LEU A 14 -8.96 28.02 -31.72
N PHE A 15 -8.15 27.38 -32.53
CA PHE A 15 -7.15 26.38 -32.10
C PHE A 15 -6.03 27.02 -31.25
N PHE A 16 -5.55 28.22 -31.62
CA PHE A 16 -4.61 28.99 -30.81
C PHE A 16 -5.25 29.51 -29.51
N PHE A 17 -6.54 29.86 -29.50
CA PHE A 17 -7.23 30.27 -28.27
C PHE A 17 -7.43 29.11 -27.31
N VAL A 18 -7.69 27.89 -27.82
CA VAL A 18 -7.77 26.67 -27.00
C VAL A 18 -6.40 26.28 -26.43
N LEU A 19 -5.31 26.49 -27.20
CA LEU A 19 -3.94 26.25 -26.72
C LEU A 19 -3.45 27.31 -25.73
N SER A 20 -3.96 28.55 -25.79
CA SER A 20 -3.61 29.62 -24.85
C SER A 20 -4.39 29.52 -23.53
N SER A 21 -5.35 28.61 -23.41
CA SER A 21 -6.08 28.31 -22.19
C SER A 21 -5.33 27.31 -21.28
N CYS A 22 -4.03 27.07 -21.48
CA CYS A 22 -3.17 26.58 -20.42
C CYS A 22 -3.04 27.69 -19.37
N SER A 23 -4.03 27.75 -18.50
CA SER A 23 -3.94 28.47 -17.24
C SER A 23 -2.61 28.02 -16.59
N ASN A 24 -1.70 28.94 -16.36
CA ASN A 24 -0.64 28.77 -15.37
C ASN A 24 -1.37 28.53 -14.05
N ARG A 25 -1.76 27.30 -13.77
CA ARG A 25 -2.21 26.92 -12.43
C ARG A 25 -0.99 27.08 -11.55
N GLU A 26 -1.04 28.02 -10.66
CA GLU A 26 0.01 28.19 -9.65
C GLU A 26 0.05 26.90 -8.83
N GLU A 27 1.22 26.25 -8.86
CA GLU A 27 1.44 24.98 -8.18
C GLU A 27 1.39 25.22 -6.67
N ARG A 28 0.49 24.52 -5.97
CA ARG A 28 0.25 24.70 -4.53
C ARG A 28 1.23 23.85 -3.72
N ARG A 29 1.90 24.46 -2.77
CA ARG A 29 2.98 23.80 -2.01
C ARG A 29 2.44 23.11 -0.75
N ILE A 30 2.55 21.82 -0.72
CA ILE A 30 2.02 20.95 0.35
C ILE A 30 3.18 20.22 1.03
N LEU A 31 3.30 20.32 2.33
CA LEU A 31 4.22 19.52 3.13
C LEU A 31 3.44 18.39 3.81
N ILE A 32 3.88 17.15 3.58
CA ILE A 32 3.35 15.98 4.30
C ILE A 32 4.39 15.53 5.33
N VAL A 33 3.93 15.29 6.55
CA VAL A 33 4.76 14.82 7.67
C VAL A 33 4.21 13.49 8.16
N HIS A 34 5.00 12.43 8.01
CA HIS A 34 4.65 11.09 8.47
C HIS A 34 5.39 10.70 9.75
N SER A 35 4.76 9.84 10.56
CA SER A 35 5.34 9.36 11.83
C SER A 35 6.47 8.35 11.65
N TYR A 36 6.28 7.39 10.75
CA TYR A 36 7.20 6.27 10.56
C TYR A 36 8.24 6.58 9.49
N GLU A 37 9.10 5.61 9.20
CA GLU A 37 10.13 5.71 8.15
C GLU A 37 9.54 5.66 6.74
N GLU A 38 10.32 6.09 5.74
CA GLU A 38 9.94 6.11 4.33
C GLU A 38 9.53 4.72 3.80
N SER A 39 10.17 3.68 4.32
CA SER A 39 9.90 2.28 3.90
C SER A 39 8.62 1.69 4.51
N TYR A 40 7.87 2.44 5.31
CA TYR A 40 6.62 1.96 5.87
C TYR A 40 5.62 1.57 4.78
N VAL A 41 5.15 0.34 4.84
CA VAL A 41 4.47 -0.36 3.73
C VAL A 41 3.23 0.36 3.18
N GLY A 42 2.52 1.12 4.00
CA GLY A 42 1.30 1.84 3.61
C GLY A 42 1.54 3.20 2.95
N TYR A 43 2.68 3.84 3.18
CA TYR A 43 2.90 5.22 2.76
C TYR A 43 2.96 5.42 1.24
N PRO A 44 3.57 4.54 0.42
CA PRO A 44 3.55 4.72 -1.03
C PRO A 44 2.12 4.82 -1.59
N ASP A 45 1.20 3.99 -1.08
CA ASP A 45 -0.19 4.02 -1.51
C ASP A 45 -0.93 5.23 -0.95
N PHE A 46 -0.70 5.59 0.30
CA PHE A 46 -1.33 6.73 0.94
C PHE A 46 -0.92 8.05 0.26
N ASN A 47 0.37 8.25 0.00
CA ASN A 47 0.89 9.42 -0.70
C ASN A 47 0.29 9.55 -2.11
N ARG A 48 0.17 8.43 -2.83
CA ARG A 48 -0.49 8.41 -4.14
C ARG A 48 -1.98 8.77 -4.06
N LEU A 49 -2.68 8.35 -3.00
CA LEU A 49 -4.07 8.71 -2.77
C LEU A 49 -4.22 10.21 -2.48
N ILE A 50 -3.35 10.79 -1.66
CA ILE A 50 -3.33 12.23 -1.39
C ILE A 50 -3.12 13.04 -2.68
N ASP A 51 -2.09 12.71 -3.48
CA ASP A 51 -1.84 13.37 -4.78
C ASP A 51 -3.06 13.26 -5.70
N LYS A 52 -3.63 12.06 -5.80
CA LYS A 52 -4.84 11.82 -6.60
C LYS A 52 -6.04 12.67 -6.14
N GLU A 53 -6.24 12.80 -4.82
CA GLU A 53 -7.36 13.60 -4.30
C GLU A 53 -7.13 15.09 -4.52
N PHE A 54 -5.90 15.63 -4.42
CA PHE A 54 -5.60 17.00 -4.82
C PHE A 54 -5.92 17.24 -6.30
N ARG A 55 -5.45 16.37 -7.19
CA ARG A 55 -5.76 16.46 -8.64
C ARG A 55 -7.25 16.37 -8.93
N ARG A 56 -7.99 15.51 -8.21
CA ARG A 56 -9.44 15.38 -8.33
C ARG A 56 -10.18 16.67 -7.97
N ASN A 57 -9.66 17.42 -7.01
CA ASN A 57 -10.16 18.71 -6.61
C ASN A 57 -9.61 19.88 -7.44
N GLY A 58 -8.89 19.58 -8.54
CA GLY A 58 -8.36 20.57 -9.45
C GLY A 58 -7.15 21.35 -8.92
N ILE A 59 -6.49 20.85 -7.88
CA ILE A 59 -5.25 21.39 -7.33
C ILE A 59 -4.07 20.70 -7.99
N ASP A 60 -3.15 21.48 -8.52
CA ASP A 60 -1.82 21.04 -8.92
C ASP A 60 -0.89 21.28 -7.72
N ALA A 61 -0.38 20.18 -7.14
CA ALA A 61 0.32 20.26 -5.87
C ALA A 61 1.81 19.88 -6.05
N ASP A 62 2.68 20.81 -5.63
CA ASP A 62 4.10 20.52 -5.35
C ASP A 62 4.18 19.94 -3.94
N ILE A 63 4.32 18.61 -3.84
CA ILE A 63 4.28 17.88 -2.59
C ILE A 63 5.69 17.53 -2.14
N ARG A 64 6.07 17.99 -0.94
CA ARG A 64 7.24 17.50 -0.20
C ARG A 64 6.80 16.61 0.92
N ILE A 65 7.53 15.52 1.14
CA ILE A 65 7.23 14.54 2.18
C ILE A 65 8.44 14.41 3.09
N VAL A 66 8.20 14.42 4.40
CA VAL A 66 9.19 14.14 5.42
C VAL A 66 8.72 13.01 6.32
N TYR A 67 9.67 12.22 6.78
CA TYR A 67 9.45 11.04 7.61
C TYR A 67 10.17 11.22 8.93
N LEU A 68 9.42 11.16 10.04
CA LEU A 68 9.98 11.36 11.37
C LEU A 68 10.83 10.18 11.82
N ASP A 69 10.54 8.97 11.32
CA ASP A 69 11.14 7.72 11.81
C ASP A 69 11.07 7.60 13.34
N CYS A 70 9.88 7.82 13.88
CA CYS A 70 9.63 7.97 15.32
C CYS A 70 10.12 6.81 16.17
N GLU A 71 10.29 5.62 15.58
CA GLU A 71 10.79 4.45 16.27
C GLU A 71 12.29 4.50 16.55
N ALA A 72 13.03 5.33 15.80
CA ALA A 72 14.48 5.45 15.95
C ALA A 72 14.91 6.34 17.13
N PHE A 73 13.99 7.17 17.65
CA PHE A 73 14.34 8.25 18.59
C PHE A 73 13.65 8.13 19.94
N GLN A 74 14.21 8.86 20.91
CA GLN A 74 13.56 9.21 22.17
C GLN A 74 12.98 10.62 22.07
N GLU A 75 12.11 11.02 23.00
CA GLU A 75 11.37 12.29 22.93
C GLU A 75 12.26 13.51 22.59
N GLU A 76 13.29 13.79 23.34
CA GLU A 76 14.11 14.99 23.13
C GLU A 76 14.91 14.96 21.81
N PRO A 77 15.60 13.86 21.45
CA PRO A 77 16.20 13.73 20.12
C PRO A 77 15.19 13.81 18.98
N GLU A 78 14.00 13.22 19.13
CA GLU A 78 12.95 13.25 18.13
C GLU A 78 12.43 14.67 17.86
N LEU A 79 12.21 15.47 18.92
CA LEU A 79 11.79 16.85 18.77
C LEU A 79 12.84 17.69 18.03
N ARG A 80 14.14 17.49 18.29
CA ARG A 80 15.21 18.13 17.52
C ARG A 80 15.25 17.65 16.09
N HIS A 81 15.05 16.35 15.87
CA HIS A 81 14.99 15.78 14.53
C HIS A 81 13.83 16.36 13.73
N MET A 82 12.63 16.43 14.31
CA MET A 82 11.47 17.09 13.69
C MET A 82 11.77 18.54 13.32
N TYR A 83 12.40 19.30 14.24
CA TYR A 83 12.80 20.67 13.98
C TYR A 83 13.70 20.79 12.74
N HIS A 84 14.74 19.96 12.64
CA HIS A 84 15.66 19.92 11.48
C HIS A 84 14.97 19.47 10.18
N LEU A 85 14.05 18.51 10.25
CA LEU A 85 13.26 18.10 9.08
C LEU A 85 12.46 19.28 8.52
N LEU A 86 11.83 20.07 9.40
CA LEU A 86 11.05 21.23 8.98
C LEU A 86 11.94 22.34 8.41
N ASP A 87 13.11 22.61 9.01
CA ASP A 87 14.09 23.54 8.47
C ASP A 87 14.52 23.14 7.06
N SER A 88 14.89 21.88 6.88
CA SER A 88 15.33 21.33 5.60
C SER A 88 14.23 21.38 4.55
N ALA A 89 13.03 20.93 4.90
CA ALA A 89 11.91 20.88 3.98
C ALA A 89 11.43 22.26 3.54
N SER A 90 11.53 23.28 4.43
CA SER A 90 11.08 24.66 4.14
C SER A 90 12.16 25.57 3.56
N SER A 91 13.41 25.10 3.49
CA SER A 91 14.51 25.90 2.93
C SER A 91 14.28 26.29 1.47
N GLY A 92 14.11 27.59 1.22
CA GLY A 92 13.80 28.11 -0.13
C GLY A 92 12.42 27.70 -0.68
N TRP A 93 11.61 27.04 0.13
CA TRP A 93 10.29 26.54 -0.24
C TRP A 93 9.35 26.59 0.95
N ARG A 94 8.34 27.42 0.88
CA ARG A 94 7.39 27.58 2.00
C ARG A 94 6.09 26.86 1.68
N PRO A 95 5.66 25.88 2.47
CA PRO A 95 4.38 25.22 2.28
C PRO A 95 3.22 26.17 2.58
N GLU A 96 2.12 26.00 1.86
CA GLU A 96 0.87 26.70 2.08
C GLU A 96 -0.04 25.94 3.05
N VAL A 97 0.15 24.63 3.14
CA VAL A 97 -0.55 23.74 4.07
C VAL A 97 0.41 22.62 4.49
N ILE A 98 0.34 22.18 5.73
CA ILE A 98 1.01 21.00 6.27
C ILE A 98 -0.05 19.94 6.55
N LEU A 99 0.12 18.74 5.99
CA LEU A 99 -0.62 17.54 6.38
C LEU A 99 0.27 16.74 7.34
N VAL A 100 -0.24 16.40 8.51
CA VAL A 100 0.52 15.61 9.48
C VAL A 100 -0.24 14.35 9.88
N ASN A 101 0.42 13.21 9.78
CA ASN A 101 -0.21 11.90 9.91
C ASN A 101 0.31 11.15 11.12
N ASP A 102 -0.64 10.57 11.84
CA ASP A 102 -0.48 9.76 13.04
C ASP A 102 -0.08 10.55 14.30
N ASP A 103 -0.26 9.92 15.45
CA ASP A 103 -0.12 10.53 16.78
C ASP A 103 1.27 11.09 17.02
N GLN A 104 2.31 10.37 16.60
CA GLN A 104 3.69 10.71 16.92
C GLN A 104 4.19 11.92 16.13
N ALA A 105 3.94 11.95 14.81
CA ALA A 105 4.30 13.11 14.01
C ALA A 105 3.51 14.35 14.45
N ALA A 106 2.20 14.20 14.73
CA ALA A 106 1.39 15.31 15.22
C ALA A 106 1.90 15.85 16.55
N TYR A 107 2.22 14.96 17.50
CA TYR A 107 2.80 15.40 18.78
C TYR A 107 4.11 16.16 18.58
N SER A 108 5.05 15.57 17.84
CA SER A 108 6.38 16.14 17.66
C SER A 108 6.37 17.41 16.83
N LEU A 109 5.50 17.52 15.83
CA LEU A 109 5.30 18.72 15.02
C LEU A 109 4.93 19.93 15.91
N PHE A 110 3.94 19.77 16.77
CA PHE A 110 3.50 20.84 17.65
C PHE A 110 4.46 21.08 18.82
N LYS A 111 5.06 20.03 19.35
CA LYS A 111 5.92 20.12 20.54
C LYS A 111 7.30 20.69 20.23
N CYS A 112 7.84 20.51 19.04
CA CYS A 112 9.14 21.05 18.63
C CYS A 112 9.14 22.58 18.53
N ARG A 113 7.95 23.23 18.46
CA ARG A 113 7.76 24.69 18.44
C ARG A 113 8.46 25.40 17.28
N HIS A 114 8.59 24.74 16.15
CA HIS A 114 9.17 25.33 14.95
C HIS A 114 8.28 26.51 14.47
N PRO A 115 8.87 27.67 14.05
CA PRO A 115 8.11 28.84 13.59
C PRO A 115 7.13 28.53 12.45
N LEU A 116 7.55 27.68 11.49
CA LEU A 116 6.74 27.25 10.37
C LEU A 116 5.35 26.73 10.79
N VAL A 117 5.29 25.97 11.89
CA VAL A 117 4.03 25.35 12.38
C VAL A 117 3.03 26.41 12.88
N LYS A 118 3.52 27.54 13.37
CA LYS A 118 2.65 28.66 13.79
C LYS A 118 2.16 29.50 12.62
N GLU A 119 2.93 29.55 11.55
CA GLU A 119 2.68 30.43 10.42
C GLU A 119 1.92 29.73 9.27
N THR A 120 1.96 28.41 9.22
CA THR A 120 1.36 27.60 8.15
C THR A 120 0.16 26.83 8.70
N PRO A 121 -0.99 26.81 8.01
CA PRO A 121 -2.11 25.97 8.34
C PRO A 121 -1.72 24.48 8.44
N VAL A 122 -2.22 23.78 9.45
CA VAL A 122 -1.95 22.36 9.68
C VAL A 122 -3.26 21.58 9.69
N VAL A 123 -3.31 20.53 8.90
CA VAL A 123 -4.38 19.53 8.90
C VAL A 123 -3.80 18.22 9.42
N PHE A 124 -4.32 17.70 10.51
CA PHE A 124 -3.89 16.42 11.03
C PHE A 124 -4.88 15.31 10.70
N GLY A 125 -4.37 14.09 10.50
CA GLY A 125 -5.15 12.89 10.25
C GLY A 125 -4.52 11.63 10.85
N GLY A 126 -5.31 10.57 11.00
CA GLY A 126 -4.84 9.31 11.58
C GLY A 126 -4.45 9.40 13.06
N VAL A 127 -4.78 10.49 13.74
CA VAL A 127 -4.45 10.72 15.16
C VAL A 127 -5.50 10.09 16.04
N ASN A 128 -5.13 9.02 16.76
CA ASN A 128 -6.07 8.28 17.57
C ASN A 128 -6.41 8.99 18.89
N TYR A 129 -5.40 9.58 19.53
CA TYR A 129 -5.55 10.25 20.83
C TYR A 129 -4.87 11.63 20.81
N PRO A 130 -5.50 12.65 20.22
CA PRO A 130 -4.92 13.98 20.11
C PRO A 130 -4.57 14.58 21.48
N ASN A 131 -3.43 15.22 21.58
CA ASN A 131 -3.09 16.01 22.75
C ASN A 131 -3.82 17.36 22.70
N TRP A 132 -5.09 17.36 23.11
CA TRP A 132 -5.96 18.56 23.08
C TRP A 132 -5.38 19.78 23.77
N LYS A 133 -4.57 19.59 24.83
CA LYS A 133 -3.93 20.68 25.53
C LYS A 133 -2.88 21.36 24.66
N LEU A 134 -2.07 20.55 23.95
CA LEU A 134 -1.06 21.06 23.03
C LEU A 134 -1.68 21.71 21.80
N LEU A 135 -2.70 21.08 21.21
CA LEU A 135 -3.38 21.61 20.03
C LEU A 135 -4.03 22.97 20.24
N LYS A 136 -4.55 23.25 21.46
CA LYS A 136 -5.13 24.55 21.81
C LYS A 136 -4.13 25.72 21.76
N GLU A 137 -2.82 25.46 21.73
CA GLU A 137 -1.79 26.47 21.59
C GLU A 137 -1.66 26.99 20.13
N TYR A 138 -2.33 26.33 19.17
CA TYR A 138 -2.20 26.59 17.74
C TYR A 138 -3.58 26.87 17.10
N PRO A 139 -3.91 28.15 16.80
CA PRO A 139 -5.20 28.52 16.21
C PRO A 139 -5.33 28.13 14.73
N ASN A 140 -4.21 27.82 14.08
CA ASN A 140 -4.13 27.45 12.66
C ASN A 140 -4.18 25.93 12.42
N VAL A 141 -4.75 25.16 13.34
CA VAL A 141 -4.80 23.71 13.30
C VAL A 141 -6.22 23.20 13.25
N THR A 142 -6.47 22.26 12.35
CA THR A 142 -7.71 21.50 12.26
C THR A 142 -7.40 20.07 11.79
N GLY A 143 -8.39 19.23 11.58
CA GLY A 143 -8.19 17.88 11.06
C GLY A 143 -9.18 16.85 11.60
N PHE A 144 -8.73 15.61 11.57
CA PHE A 144 -9.56 14.47 11.92
C PHE A 144 -8.86 13.58 12.95
N HIS A 145 -9.57 13.26 14.04
CA HIS A 145 -9.10 12.27 14.99
C HIS A 145 -9.76 10.91 14.71
N ASP A 146 -9.04 9.84 14.99
CA ASP A 146 -9.47 8.47 14.69
C ASP A 146 -9.55 7.63 15.98
N ARG A 147 -10.46 8.01 16.91
CA ARG A 147 -10.68 7.25 18.14
C ARG A 147 -11.12 5.82 17.83
N MET A 148 -10.49 4.84 18.45
CA MET A 148 -10.80 3.43 18.25
C MET A 148 -12.19 3.05 18.72
N ASP A 149 -12.96 2.33 17.89
CA ASP A 149 -14.23 1.79 18.25
C ASP A 149 -14.10 0.29 18.62
N ILE A 150 -13.82 0.02 19.87
CA ILE A 150 -13.58 -1.33 20.38
C ILE A 150 -14.82 -2.19 20.26
N MET A 151 -15.99 -1.65 20.63
CA MET A 151 -17.24 -2.43 20.64
C MET A 151 -17.70 -2.84 19.24
N LYS A 152 -17.50 -1.99 18.22
CA LYS A 152 -17.85 -2.38 16.85
C LYS A 152 -16.94 -3.49 16.34
N ASN A 153 -15.66 -3.48 16.72
CA ASN A 153 -14.74 -4.55 16.40
C ASN A 153 -15.11 -5.86 17.12
N ILE A 154 -15.47 -5.80 18.40
CA ILE A 154 -15.98 -6.98 19.14
C ILE A 154 -17.23 -7.55 18.48
N ARG A 155 -18.20 -6.71 18.12
CA ARG A 155 -19.42 -7.14 17.42
C ARG A 155 -19.13 -7.73 16.05
N LEU A 156 -18.18 -7.19 15.31
CA LEU A 156 -17.70 -7.78 14.05
C LEU A 156 -17.12 -9.18 14.31
N GLY A 157 -16.26 -9.33 15.30
CA GLY A 157 -15.69 -10.61 15.69
C GLY A 157 -16.75 -11.62 16.08
N ALA A 158 -17.74 -11.23 16.89
CA ALA A 158 -18.86 -12.10 17.27
C ALA A 158 -19.66 -12.58 16.04
N LYS A 159 -19.93 -11.72 15.07
CA LYS A 159 -20.59 -12.10 13.81
C LYS A 159 -19.76 -13.07 12.97
N LEU A 160 -18.44 -12.88 12.92
CA LEU A 160 -17.55 -13.71 12.12
C LEU A 160 -17.28 -15.09 12.73
N PHE A 161 -17.17 -15.16 14.06
CA PHE A 161 -16.68 -16.35 14.77
C PHE A 161 -17.74 -17.04 15.66
N GLY A 162 -18.79 -16.32 16.04
CA GLY A 162 -19.85 -16.78 16.94
C GLY A 162 -19.93 -15.93 18.21
N GLU A 163 -21.04 -16.03 18.93
CA GLU A 163 -21.34 -15.16 20.09
C GLU A 163 -20.56 -15.52 21.36
N GLU A 164 -20.05 -16.74 21.47
CA GLU A 164 -19.28 -17.23 22.63
C GLU A 164 -17.77 -16.96 22.53
N VAL A 165 -17.40 -15.85 21.92
CA VAL A 165 -16.02 -15.53 21.64
C VAL A 165 -15.41 -14.69 22.75
N GLU A 166 -14.30 -15.13 23.29
CA GLU A 166 -13.47 -14.32 24.18
C GLU A 166 -12.46 -13.51 23.35
N PHE A 167 -12.34 -12.23 23.67
CA PHE A 167 -11.38 -11.35 23.03
C PHE A 167 -10.18 -11.09 23.92
N PHE A 168 -9.02 -10.94 23.32
CA PHE A 168 -7.85 -10.45 24.01
C PHE A 168 -7.17 -9.34 23.20
N THR A 169 -6.51 -8.45 23.90
CA THR A 169 -5.64 -7.43 23.32
C THR A 169 -4.31 -7.38 24.05
N VAL A 170 -3.25 -7.07 23.36
CA VAL A 170 -1.93 -6.89 23.96
C VAL A 170 -1.59 -5.40 23.89
N LEU A 171 -1.24 -4.82 25.02
CA LEU A 171 -0.95 -3.40 25.19
C LEU A 171 0.42 -3.25 25.86
N ASP A 172 1.09 -2.15 25.60
CA ASP A 172 2.30 -1.76 26.31
C ASP A 172 2.02 -0.66 27.35
N SER A 173 3.03 0.07 27.75
CA SER A 173 2.92 1.18 28.72
C SER A 173 3.02 2.57 28.06
N THR A 174 2.93 2.66 26.73
CA THR A 174 2.95 3.94 26.01
C THR A 174 1.77 4.81 26.37
N TYR A 175 1.83 6.07 25.99
CA TYR A 175 0.70 6.99 26.16
C TYR A 175 -0.57 6.45 25.48
N ILE A 176 -0.46 6.04 24.22
CA ILE A 176 -1.60 5.53 23.44
C ILE A 176 -2.18 4.29 24.09
N ASP A 177 -1.37 3.30 24.46
CA ASP A 177 -1.87 2.07 25.05
C ASP A 177 -2.54 2.27 26.41
N ARG A 178 -2.14 3.30 27.17
CA ARG A 178 -2.87 3.71 28.38
C ARG A 178 -4.24 4.28 28.05
N GLN A 179 -4.36 5.06 26.95
CA GLN A 179 -5.66 5.56 26.49
C GLN A 179 -6.55 4.43 25.97
N ILE A 180 -6.00 3.52 25.17
CA ILE A 180 -6.70 2.33 24.70
C ILE A 180 -7.23 1.50 25.89
N ARG A 181 -6.41 1.31 26.92
CA ARG A 181 -6.83 0.59 28.12
C ARG A 181 -7.98 1.28 28.83
N ALA A 182 -7.96 2.61 28.92
CA ALA A 182 -9.06 3.37 29.48
C ALA A 182 -10.33 3.20 28.63
N ASP A 183 -10.20 3.31 27.31
CA ASP A 183 -11.29 3.10 26.37
C ASP A 183 -11.86 1.69 26.41
N VAL A 184 -11.00 0.67 26.47
CA VAL A 184 -11.45 -0.72 26.63
C VAL A 184 -12.28 -0.85 27.90
N ARG A 185 -11.82 -0.33 29.03
CA ARG A 185 -12.57 -0.40 30.29
C ARG A 185 -13.92 0.31 30.24
N GLU A 186 -13.99 1.42 29.53
CA GLU A 186 -15.20 2.21 29.37
C GLU A 186 -16.20 1.54 28.41
N GLN A 187 -15.72 1.14 27.21
CA GLN A 187 -16.56 0.64 26.14
C GLN A 187 -17.02 -0.81 26.36
N VAL A 188 -16.24 -1.63 27.05
CA VAL A 188 -16.41 -3.10 27.12
C VAL A 188 -17.10 -3.55 28.41
N LYS A 189 -17.96 -2.74 29.00
CA LYS A 189 -18.69 -3.12 30.22
C LYS A 189 -19.56 -4.34 29.94
N GLY A 190 -19.22 -5.46 30.59
CA GLY A 190 -19.98 -6.71 30.51
C GLY A 190 -19.46 -7.72 29.48
N GLU A 191 -18.48 -7.37 28.66
CA GLU A 191 -17.87 -8.29 27.71
C GLU A 191 -16.60 -8.96 28.28
N LYS A 192 -16.34 -10.19 27.88
CA LYS A 192 -15.10 -10.90 28.26
C LYS A 192 -13.94 -10.45 27.39
N VAL A 193 -13.19 -9.44 27.85
CA VAL A 193 -11.98 -8.97 27.20
C VAL A 193 -10.79 -9.08 28.15
N THR A 194 -9.78 -9.84 27.74
CA THR A 194 -8.53 -9.97 28.47
C THR A 194 -7.50 -9.00 27.91
N CYS A 195 -7.10 -8.00 28.70
CA CYS A 195 -6.02 -7.09 28.35
C CYS A 195 -4.69 -7.64 28.88
N LEU A 196 -3.81 -8.00 27.97
CA LEU A 196 -2.45 -8.38 28.28
C LEU A 196 -1.56 -7.13 28.21
N VAL A 197 -0.87 -6.83 29.29
CA VAL A 197 0.09 -5.75 29.31
C VAL A 197 1.47 -6.34 29.16
N GLY A 198 2.02 -6.22 27.95
CA GLY A 198 3.38 -6.62 27.66
C GLY A 198 4.37 -5.66 28.32
N TYR A 199 5.22 -6.17 29.19
CA TYR A 199 6.42 -5.47 29.60
C TYR A 199 7.59 -6.07 28.83
N SER A 200 8.11 -5.30 27.92
CA SER A 200 9.30 -5.66 27.20
C SER A 200 10.50 -5.14 27.91
N GLY A 201 11.53 -5.96 28.05
CA GLY A 201 12.85 -5.52 28.43
C GLY A 201 13.39 -6.10 29.72
N THR A 202 14.72 -6.01 29.85
CA THR A 202 15.45 -6.30 31.11
C THR A 202 15.02 -5.35 32.22
N PRO A 203 15.27 -5.66 33.50
CA PRO A 203 15.11 -4.72 34.59
C PRO A 203 15.88 -3.40 34.40
N ARG A 204 16.94 -3.40 33.60
CA ARG A 204 17.69 -2.19 33.20
C ARG A 204 16.97 -1.42 32.13
N GLU A 205 16.45 -2.09 31.12
CA GLU A 205 15.66 -1.50 30.03
C GLU A 205 14.29 -1.04 30.54
N ARG A 206 13.68 -1.77 31.50
CA ARG A 206 12.47 -1.31 32.21
C ARG A 206 12.69 -0.01 33.00
N ARG A 207 13.90 0.24 33.50
CA ARG A 207 14.26 1.52 34.14
C ARG A 207 14.46 2.65 33.13
N LEU A 208 14.78 2.33 31.89
CA LEU A 208 14.87 3.29 30.79
C LEU A 208 13.49 3.54 30.15
N HIS A 209 12.50 2.71 30.46
CA HIS A 209 11.09 2.91 30.14
C HIS A 209 10.47 3.89 31.11
N TYR A 210 10.83 5.15 30.98
CA TYR A 210 10.04 6.18 31.62
C TYR A 210 8.63 6.15 31.03
N PRO A 211 7.57 6.24 31.87
CA PRO A 211 6.27 6.54 31.33
C PRO A 211 6.44 7.78 30.46
N SER A 212 6.10 7.65 29.17
CA SER A 212 6.16 8.79 28.26
C SER A 212 5.41 9.96 28.87
N LYS A 213 5.92 11.17 28.72
CA LYS A 213 5.20 12.37 29.12
C LYS A 213 3.83 12.37 28.49
N GLU A 214 2.89 13.05 29.09
CA GLU A 214 1.53 13.12 28.56
C GLU A 214 1.54 13.60 27.10
N GLY A 215 1.01 12.80 26.20
CA GLY A 215 0.93 13.08 24.76
C GLY A 215 2.10 12.59 23.91
N TYR A 216 3.18 12.08 24.51
CA TYR A 216 4.25 11.44 23.77
C TYR A 216 4.03 9.93 23.70
N THR A 217 3.94 9.42 22.49
CA THR A 217 3.87 8.00 22.20
C THR A 217 5.28 7.51 21.85
N ARG A 218 5.88 6.77 22.74
CA ARG A 218 7.12 6.08 22.42
C ARG A 218 6.80 4.66 22.02
N PHE A 219 7.11 4.33 20.79
CA PHE A 219 7.17 2.93 20.35
C PHE A 219 8.43 2.31 20.95
N THR A 220 8.26 1.53 21.97
CA THR A 220 9.33 0.70 22.46
C THR A 220 9.27 -0.62 21.75
N SER A 221 10.37 -0.98 21.03
CA SER A 221 10.57 -2.39 20.73
C SER A 221 10.45 -3.15 22.03
N LEU A 222 9.67 -4.19 22.04
CA LEU A 222 9.93 -5.30 22.92
C LEU A 222 11.33 -5.78 22.54
N PRO A 223 12.41 -5.52 23.31
CA PRO A 223 13.63 -6.25 23.10
C PRO A 223 13.28 -7.68 23.43
N VAL A 224 12.97 -8.42 22.42
CA VAL A 224 12.82 -9.84 22.54
C VAL A 224 14.19 -10.35 22.85
N ARG A 225 14.41 -10.72 24.08
CA ARG A 225 15.60 -11.45 24.44
C ARG A 225 15.53 -12.81 23.82
N ILE A 226 16.57 -13.14 23.04
CA ILE A 226 16.88 -14.53 22.67
C ILE A 226 16.66 -15.40 23.92
N GLY A 227 15.65 -16.27 23.90
CA GLY A 227 15.26 -17.14 25.00
C GLY A 227 13.96 -16.81 25.74
N ARG A 228 13.37 -15.60 25.58
CA ARG A 228 12.00 -15.29 26.09
C ARG A 228 10.98 -14.98 25.00
N GLU A 229 11.46 -14.80 23.79
CA GLU A 229 10.62 -14.65 22.60
C GLU A 229 9.66 -15.81 22.47
N GLN A 230 10.20 -17.01 22.60
CA GLN A 230 9.43 -18.23 22.49
C GLN A 230 8.41 -18.38 23.62
N GLU A 231 8.73 -17.92 24.84
CA GLU A 231 7.80 -17.96 25.97
C GLU A 231 6.62 -17.02 25.75
N THR A 232 6.89 -15.78 25.28
CA THR A 232 5.87 -14.80 24.96
C THR A 232 5.03 -15.26 23.78
N ALA A 233 5.66 -15.76 22.71
CA ALA A 233 4.99 -16.34 21.58
C ALA A 233 4.10 -17.53 21.96
N ASN A 234 4.62 -18.45 22.78
CA ASN A 234 3.88 -19.60 23.28
C ASN A 234 2.69 -19.19 24.18
N PHE A 235 2.85 -18.14 24.97
CA PHE A 235 1.78 -17.62 25.81
C PHE A 235 0.66 -17.00 24.96
N ILE A 236 1.02 -16.15 23.98
CA ILE A 236 0.06 -15.58 23.02
C ILE A 236 -0.59 -16.69 22.19
N TRP A 237 0.18 -17.67 21.73
CA TRP A 237 -0.34 -18.84 21.01
C TRP A 237 -1.35 -19.62 21.85
N THR A 238 -1.03 -19.85 23.12
CA THR A 238 -1.90 -20.60 24.05
C THR A 238 -3.19 -19.85 24.29
N LEU A 239 -3.13 -18.54 24.58
CA LEU A 239 -4.31 -17.70 24.74
C LEU A 239 -5.16 -17.68 23.48
N SER A 240 -4.54 -17.53 22.32
CA SER A 240 -5.24 -17.44 21.04
C SER A 240 -5.90 -18.75 20.60
N LYS A 241 -5.57 -19.88 21.22
CA LYS A 241 -6.31 -21.15 20.99
C LYS A 241 -7.68 -21.18 21.64
N TYR A 242 -7.85 -20.46 22.75
CA TYR A 242 -9.04 -20.50 23.58
C TYR A 242 -9.88 -19.24 23.47
N SER A 243 -9.32 -18.18 22.88
CA SER A 243 -10.00 -16.92 22.69
C SER A 243 -9.84 -16.45 21.26
N THR A 244 -10.91 -16.01 20.63
CA THR A 244 -10.81 -15.40 19.31
C THR A 244 -10.27 -13.99 19.50
N GLY A 245 -9.04 -13.78 18.99
CA GLY A 245 -8.31 -12.58 19.29
C GLY A 245 -8.79 -11.37 18.52
N MET A 246 -9.08 -10.32 19.24
CA MET A 246 -8.89 -8.98 18.76
C MET A 246 -7.53 -8.56 19.26
N CYS A 247 -6.53 -8.73 18.42
CA CYS A 247 -5.19 -8.27 18.69
C CYS A 247 -5.07 -6.85 18.17
N TYR A 248 -4.98 -5.93 19.10
CA TYR A 248 -4.45 -4.61 18.83
C TYR A 248 -3.05 -4.53 19.44
N LEU A 249 -2.10 -4.24 18.60
CA LEU A 249 -0.73 -3.97 19.00
C LEU A 249 -0.22 -2.81 18.19
N GLN A 250 0.01 -1.75 18.88
CA GLN A 250 0.91 -0.74 18.42
C GLN A 250 2.29 -1.11 18.94
N MET A 251 3.10 -1.68 18.08
CA MET A 251 4.46 -2.12 18.47
C MET A 251 5.43 -1.82 17.35
N LYS A 252 6.68 -1.65 17.77
CA LYS A 252 7.82 -1.36 16.93
C LYS A 252 7.99 -2.33 15.76
N ARG A 253 8.69 -1.84 14.74
CA ARG A 253 9.09 -2.40 13.46
C ARG A 253 9.25 -3.93 13.39
N ASP A 254 9.81 -4.53 14.44
CA ASP A 254 10.07 -5.97 14.50
C ASP A 254 8.93 -6.77 15.15
N TYR A 255 7.99 -6.07 15.82
CA TYR A 255 6.84 -6.64 16.50
C TYR A 255 5.55 -5.90 16.18
N THR A 256 5.39 -5.57 14.92
CA THR A 256 4.15 -4.97 14.42
C THR A 256 2.98 -5.91 14.67
N THR A 257 1.77 -5.36 14.66
CA THR A 257 0.48 -6.06 14.57
C THR A 257 0.53 -7.28 13.62
N VAL A 258 1.39 -7.21 12.61
CA VAL A 258 1.73 -8.25 11.64
C VAL A 258 2.36 -9.47 12.29
N ASN A 259 3.34 -9.28 13.16
CA ASN A 259 4.04 -10.41 13.78
C ASN A 259 3.17 -11.13 14.80
N ILE A 260 2.24 -10.42 15.44
CA ILE A 260 1.28 -11.06 16.33
C ILE A 260 0.18 -11.77 15.56
N GLY A 261 -0.28 -11.23 14.45
CA GLY A 261 -1.13 -11.98 13.52
C GLY A 261 -0.52 -13.32 13.13
N ASN A 262 0.83 -13.43 13.05
CA ASN A 262 1.55 -14.70 12.83
C ASN A 262 1.55 -15.64 14.03
N ILE A 263 1.72 -15.07 15.21
CA ILE A 263 1.82 -15.82 16.45
C ILE A 263 0.42 -16.27 16.89
N CYS A 264 -0.62 -15.50 16.58
CA CYS A 264 -1.99 -15.85 16.96
C CYS A 264 -2.51 -17.05 16.16
N ALA A 265 -2.95 -18.07 16.86
CA ALA A 265 -3.69 -19.19 16.28
C ALA A 265 -5.06 -18.76 15.73
N SER A 266 -5.66 -17.74 16.35
CA SER A 266 -6.94 -17.14 15.96
C SER A 266 -6.76 -16.01 14.95
N PRO A 267 -7.79 -15.73 14.12
CA PRO A 267 -7.80 -14.54 13.29
C PRO A 267 -7.70 -13.26 14.12
N SER A 268 -6.90 -12.31 13.66
CA SER A 268 -6.71 -11.04 14.34
C SER A 268 -7.52 -9.93 13.66
N LEU A 269 -8.29 -9.18 14.47
CA LEU A 269 -8.94 -7.95 14.05
C LEU A 269 -8.05 -6.75 14.38
N THR A 270 -8.24 -5.66 13.66
CA THR A 270 -7.58 -4.39 13.94
C THR A 270 -8.58 -3.28 14.20
N ALA A 271 -8.27 -2.37 15.10
CA ALA A 271 -9.06 -1.17 15.37
C ALA A 271 -8.51 0.09 14.67
N ILE A 272 -7.37 -0.03 13.99
CA ILE A 272 -6.71 1.04 13.22
C ILE A 272 -6.20 0.52 11.88
N ASN A 273 -5.88 1.44 10.98
CA ASN A 273 -5.38 1.12 9.65
C ASN A 273 -3.85 0.96 9.62
N GLU A 274 -3.30 0.13 10.50
CA GLU A 274 -1.87 -0.12 10.54
C GLU A 274 -1.50 -1.31 9.65
N ALA A 275 -0.92 -1.02 8.49
CA ALA A 275 -0.51 -2.03 7.50
C ALA A 275 -1.62 -3.04 7.11
N PHE A 276 -2.90 -2.70 7.37
CA PHE A 276 -4.03 -3.54 7.01
C PHE A 276 -4.13 -3.67 5.48
N GLY A 277 -4.27 -4.91 5.01
CA GLY A 277 -4.39 -5.22 3.59
C GLY A 277 -3.06 -5.44 2.85
N TYR A 278 -1.92 -5.17 3.50
CA TYR A 278 -0.60 -5.33 2.89
C TYR A 278 0.13 -6.62 3.29
N ASN A 279 -0.28 -7.30 4.33
CA ASN A 279 0.50 -8.38 4.94
C ASN A 279 -0.28 -9.66 5.27
N GLU A 280 -1.43 -9.88 4.70
CA GLU A 280 -2.21 -11.13 4.78
C GLU A 280 -2.41 -11.72 6.20
N ARG A 281 -2.44 -10.90 7.25
CA ARG A 281 -2.47 -11.37 8.64
C ARG A 281 -3.58 -10.80 9.48
N LEU A 282 -3.93 -9.55 9.23
CA LEU A 282 -5.06 -8.91 9.86
C LEU A 282 -6.32 -9.21 9.06
N LEU A 283 -7.30 -9.82 9.71
CA LEU A 283 -8.56 -10.18 9.06
C LEU A 283 -9.36 -8.96 8.65
N GLY A 284 -9.32 -7.91 9.45
CA GLY A 284 -10.10 -6.69 9.22
C GLY A 284 -10.54 -6.02 10.50
N GLY A 285 -11.47 -5.08 10.38
CA GLY A 285 -12.00 -4.34 11.51
C GLY A 285 -12.98 -3.25 11.11
N TYR A 286 -13.38 -2.45 12.07
CA TYR A 286 -14.07 -1.18 11.87
C TYR A 286 -13.06 -0.06 12.01
N ILE A 287 -12.58 0.45 10.87
CA ILE A 287 -11.42 1.33 10.79
C ILE A 287 -11.60 2.44 9.77
N THR A 288 -10.83 3.51 9.93
CA THR A 288 -10.57 4.52 8.89
C THR A 288 -9.54 3.94 7.92
N THR A 289 -9.88 3.86 6.64
CA THR A 289 -8.95 3.36 5.61
C THR A 289 -8.20 4.51 4.95
N TYR A 290 -7.02 4.27 4.36
CA TYR A 290 -6.25 5.29 3.66
C TYR A 290 -7.04 6.10 2.61
N PRO A 291 -7.93 5.51 1.79
CA PRO A 291 -8.76 6.31 0.90
C PRO A 291 -9.68 7.30 1.62
N ILE A 292 -10.22 6.93 2.78
CA ILE A 292 -11.06 7.83 3.59
C ILE A 292 -10.19 8.94 4.19
N LEU A 293 -9.06 8.58 4.77
CA LEU A 293 -8.14 9.54 5.40
C LEU A 293 -7.62 10.55 4.38
N ALA A 294 -7.18 10.11 3.20
CA ALA A 294 -6.73 10.99 2.12
C ALA A 294 -7.85 11.93 1.64
N GLU A 295 -9.08 11.43 1.45
CA GLU A 295 -10.23 12.25 1.07
C GLU A 295 -10.53 13.31 2.13
N GLU A 296 -10.52 12.95 3.42
CA GLU A 296 -10.80 13.86 4.54
C GLU A 296 -9.75 14.94 4.66
N GLU A 297 -8.47 14.58 4.73
CA GLU A 297 -7.37 15.54 4.86
C GLU A 297 -7.32 16.50 3.67
N VAL A 298 -7.38 15.97 2.45
CA VAL A 298 -7.32 16.79 1.24
C VAL A 298 -8.54 17.69 1.13
N SER A 299 -9.74 17.22 1.51
CA SER A 299 -10.94 18.06 1.46
C SER A 299 -10.80 19.32 2.32
N VAL A 300 -10.22 19.18 3.51
CA VAL A 300 -9.95 20.32 4.41
C VAL A 300 -8.80 21.17 3.90
N ALA A 301 -7.71 20.55 3.44
CA ALA A 301 -6.59 21.28 2.84
C ALA A 301 -7.02 22.15 1.64
N VAL A 302 -7.88 21.63 0.78
CA VAL A 302 -8.44 22.38 -0.37
C VAL A 302 -9.26 23.59 0.08
N ARG A 303 -10.10 23.45 1.11
CA ARG A 303 -10.84 24.58 1.70
C ARG A 303 -9.89 25.68 2.19
N ILE A 304 -8.83 25.28 2.90
CA ILE A 304 -7.79 26.20 3.40
C ILE A 304 -7.07 26.89 2.22
N LEU A 305 -6.67 26.14 1.20
CA LEU A 305 -6.02 26.69 0.00
C LEU A 305 -6.91 27.66 -0.78
N HIS A 306 -8.23 27.55 -0.62
CA HIS A 306 -9.19 28.51 -1.16
C HIS A 306 -9.48 29.69 -0.20
N GLY A 307 -8.76 29.79 0.92
CA GLY A 307 -8.80 30.94 1.83
C GLY A 307 -9.70 30.78 3.05
N GLU A 308 -10.21 29.58 3.32
CA GLU A 308 -10.95 29.33 4.57
C GLU A 308 -9.99 29.26 5.76
N ASN A 309 -10.35 29.91 6.87
CA ASN A 309 -9.49 29.90 8.04
C ASN A 309 -9.57 28.55 8.76
N PRO A 310 -8.43 27.91 9.07
CA PRO A 310 -8.42 26.64 9.82
C PRO A 310 -9.21 26.70 11.14
N SER A 311 -9.21 27.83 11.85
CA SER A 311 -9.97 28.02 13.09
C SER A 311 -11.48 27.89 12.91
N ASP A 312 -11.99 28.12 11.70
CA ASP A 312 -13.42 28.06 11.39
C ASP A 312 -13.85 26.64 10.98
N ILE A 313 -12.88 25.75 10.78
CA ILE A 313 -13.10 24.35 10.42
C ILE A 313 -12.98 23.51 11.70
N PRO A 314 -14.07 22.96 12.25
CA PRO A 314 -14.02 22.19 13.47
C PRO A 314 -13.26 20.88 13.24
N VAL A 315 -12.48 20.48 14.25
CA VAL A 315 -11.91 19.12 14.28
C VAL A 315 -13.04 18.10 14.34
N ALA A 316 -12.99 17.08 13.51
CA ALA A 316 -14.01 16.06 13.40
C ALA A 316 -13.44 14.66 13.69
N GLU A 317 -14.33 13.70 13.91
CA GLU A 317 -13.94 12.28 13.96
C GLU A 317 -13.93 11.71 12.54
N SER A 318 -12.88 10.95 12.19
CA SER A 318 -12.76 10.26 10.90
C SER A 318 -13.87 9.26 10.69
N ARG A 319 -14.33 9.18 9.45
CA ARG A 319 -15.31 8.15 9.03
C ARG A 319 -14.66 6.78 9.06
N LYS A 320 -15.39 5.80 9.55
CA LYS A 320 -14.94 4.42 9.63
C LYS A 320 -15.88 3.51 8.86
N LYS A 321 -15.36 2.39 8.42
CA LYS A 321 -16.15 1.34 7.78
C LYS A 321 -15.67 -0.05 8.22
N TYR A 322 -16.54 -1.02 8.10
CA TYR A 322 -16.16 -2.41 8.24
C TYR A 322 -15.40 -2.87 7.02
N VAL A 323 -14.23 -3.43 7.21
CA VAL A 323 -13.38 -3.98 6.16
C VAL A 323 -12.88 -5.36 6.54
N VAL A 324 -12.75 -6.25 5.55
CA VAL A 324 -12.25 -7.61 5.73
C VAL A 324 -11.31 -7.95 4.58
N ASP A 325 -10.19 -8.58 4.88
CA ASP A 325 -9.22 -9.05 3.88
C ASP A 325 -9.60 -10.44 3.37
N TRP A 326 -9.78 -10.56 2.06
CA TRP A 326 -10.14 -11.83 1.40
C TRP A 326 -9.11 -12.93 1.62
N ASN A 327 -7.83 -12.61 1.52
CA ASN A 327 -6.76 -13.59 1.61
C ASN A 327 -6.71 -14.19 3.02
N VAL A 328 -6.76 -13.32 4.04
CA VAL A 328 -6.78 -13.75 5.44
C VAL A 328 -8.03 -14.55 5.76
N MET A 329 -9.18 -14.09 5.27
CA MET A 329 -10.45 -14.81 5.40
C MET A 329 -10.35 -16.24 4.86
N ARG A 330 -9.79 -16.40 3.65
CA ARG A 330 -9.61 -17.72 3.02
C ARG A 330 -8.62 -18.59 3.76
N GLN A 331 -7.48 -18.04 4.18
CA GLN A 331 -6.48 -18.76 4.97
C GLN A 331 -7.05 -19.29 6.30
N ARG A 332 -7.93 -18.52 6.91
CA ARG A 332 -8.56 -18.85 8.20
C ARG A 332 -9.85 -19.67 8.06
N GLY A 333 -10.24 -20.05 6.85
CA GLY A 333 -11.44 -20.86 6.60
C GLY A 333 -12.76 -20.16 6.92
N ILE A 334 -12.78 -18.83 6.93
CA ILE A 334 -13.99 -18.06 7.23
C ILE A 334 -14.85 -18.00 5.96
N SER A 335 -16.10 -18.46 6.08
CA SER A 335 -17.04 -18.43 4.97
C SER A 335 -17.48 -17.00 4.65
N LYS A 336 -17.57 -16.68 3.35
CA LYS A 336 -18.09 -15.40 2.85
C LYS A 336 -19.51 -15.11 3.38
N THR A 337 -20.30 -16.16 3.66
CA THR A 337 -21.66 -16.02 4.19
C THR A 337 -21.73 -15.48 5.63
N ARG A 338 -20.61 -15.54 6.36
CA ARG A 338 -20.50 -14.97 7.71
C ARG A 338 -20.14 -13.49 7.72
N ILE A 339 -19.71 -12.96 6.58
CA ILE A 339 -19.32 -11.56 6.49
C ILE A 339 -20.57 -10.70 6.40
N PRO A 340 -20.74 -9.73 7.30
CA PRO A 340 -21.86 -8.80 7.23
C PRO A 340 -21.90 -8.06 5.89
N ALA A 341 -23.11 -7.79 5.39
CA ALA A 341 -23.30 -7.13 4.08
C ALA A 341 -22.69 -5.70 4.04
N GLU A 342 -22.61 -5.05 5.19
CA GLU A 342 -21.99 -3.73 5.35
C GLU A 342 -20.45 -3.74 5.24
N CYS A 343 -19.82 -4.93 5.26
CA CYS A 343 -18.36 -5.03 5.16
C CYS A 343 -17.85 -4.86 3.73
N THR A 344 -16.87 -4.01 3.57
CA THR A 344 -16.08 -3.95 2.34
C THR A 344 -15.03 -5.06 2.37
N ILE A 345 -15.02 -5.93 1.37
CA ILE A 345 -13.99 -6.96 1.23
C ILE A 345 -12.90 -6.44 0.32
N ILE A 346 -11.66 -6.41 0.79
CA ILE A 346 -10.48 -6.02 0.01
C ILE A 346 -9.70 -7.25 -0.46
N ASN A 347 -8.74 -7.04 -1.36
CA ASN A 347 -7.84 -8.07 -1.90
C ASN A 347 -8.55 -9.27 -2.54
N ILE A 348 -9.77 -9.07 -3.07
CA ILE A 348 -10.50 -10.11 -3.79
C ILE A 348 -9.77 -10.37 -5.12
N PRO A 349 -9.32 -11.61 -5.42
CA PRO A 349 -8.75 -11.94 -6.71
C PRO A 349 -9.70 -11.64 -7.86
N ILE A 350 -9.16 -11.27 -9.01
CA ILE A 350 -9.97 -10.96 -10.21
C ILE A 350 -10.85 -12.15 -10.59
N SER A 351 -10.36 -13.38 -10.44
CA SER A 351 -11.10 -14.62 -10.65
C SER A 351 -12.36 -14.76 -9.78
N GLU A 352 -12.29 -14.29 -8.55
CA GLU A 352 -13.41 -14.34 -7.59
C GLU A 352 -14.33 -13.11 -7.69
N LYS A 353 -13.75 -11.97 -8.07
CA LYS A 353 -14.50 -10.71 -8.25
C LYS A 353 -15.33 -10.73 -9.54
N TYR A 354 -14.78 -11.33 -10.60
CA TYR A 354 -15.41 -11.40 -11.94
C TYR A 354 -15.29 -12.81 -12.52
N PRO A 355 -15.93 -13.85 -11.91
CA PRO A 355 -15.70 -15.25 -12.29
C PRO A 355 -16.08 -15.56 -13.73
N VAL A 356 -17.15 -14.98 -14.25
CA VAL A 356 -17.58 -15.18 -15.63
C VAL A 356 -16.58 -14.56 -16.61
N ALA A 357 -16.20 -13.30 -16.40
CA ALA A 357 -15.23 -12.62 -17.27
C ALA A 357 -13.87 -13.31 -17.24
N TRP A 358 -13.44 -13.79 -16.06
CA TRP A 358 -12.21 -14.56 -15.89
C TRP A 358 -12.26 -15.88 -16.67
N GLY A 359 -13.37 -16.65 -16.54
CA GLY A 359 -13.57 -17.89 -17.30
C GLY A 359 -13.56 -17.68 -18.82
N VAL A 360 -14.27 -16.66 -19.30
CA VAL A 360 -14.27 -16.27 -20.72
C VAL A 360 -12.84 -15.90 -21.17
N GLY A 361 -12.12 -15.11 -20.38
CA GLY A 361 -10.73 -14.75 -20.67
C GLY A 361 -9.83 -15.95 -20.84
N ILE A 362 -9.92 -16.94 -19.97
CA ILE A 362 -9.15 -18.20 -20.06
C ILE A 362 -9.51 -18.93 -21.38
N VAL A 363 -10.79 -19.08 -21.69
CA VAL A 363 -11.22 -19.73 -22.93
C VAL A 363 -10.64 -19.03 -24.15
N VAL A 364 -10.71 -17.70 -24.21
CA VAL A 364 -10.13 -16.91 -25.31
C VAL A 364 -8.63 -17.16 -25.45
N ILE A 365 -7.90 -17.14 -24.33
CA ILE A 365 -6.46 -17.39 -24.33
C ILE A 365 -6.15 -18.80 -24.86
N VAL A 366 -6.88 -19.81 -24.40
CA VAL A 366 -6.70 -21.21 -24.86
C VAL A 366 -6.96 -21.34 -26.36
N VAL A 367 -8.02 -20.70 -26.86
CA VAL A 367 -8.34 -20.71 -28.30
C VAL A 367 -7.24 -20.02 -29.11
N LEU A 368 -6.74 -18.85 -28.65
CA LEU A 368 -5.65 -18.15 -29.34
C LEU A 368 -4.36 -18.98 -29.37
N PHE A 369 -3.97 -19.60 -28.28
CA PHE A 369 -2.81 -20.49 -28.25
C PHE A 369 -3.00 -21.74 -29.13
N SER A 370 -4.18 -22.33 -29.12
CA SER A 370 -4.50 -23.48 -29.95
C SER A 370 -4.44 -23.14 -31.44
N THR A 371 -5.00 -22.00 -31.84
CA THR A 371 -4.94 -21.55 -33.23
C THR A 371 -3.52 -21.22 -33.65
N LEU A 372 -2.73 -20.57 -32.81
CA LEU A 372 -1.32 -20.30 -33.05
C LEU A 372 -0.53 -21.60 -33.22
N PHE A 373 -0.75 -22.57 -32.33
CA PHE A 373 -0.10 -23.87 -32.40
C PHE A 373 -0.42 -24.61 -33.68
N VAL A 374 -1.70 -24.64 -34.08
CA VAL A 374 -2.14 -25.25 -35.34
C VAL A 374 -1.48 -24.56 -36.53
N TRP A 375 -1.46 -23.22 -36.55
CA TRP A 375 -0.82 -22.43 -37.59
C TRP A 375 0.69 -22.72 -37.71
N LEU A 376 1.42 -22.73 -36.58
CA LEU A 376 2.84 -23.10 -36.53
C LEU A 376 3.09 -24.54 -37.00
N PHE A 377 2.20 -25.45 -36.62
CA PHE A 377 2.26 -26.85 -37.08
C PHE A 377 2.13 -26.95 -38.60
N PHE A 378 1.19 -26.21 -39.21
CA PHE A 378 1.04 -26.16 -40.67
C PHE A 378 2.28 -25.56 -41.36
N LEU A 379 2.84 -24.49 -40.80
CA LEU A 379 4.07 -23.88 -41.32
C LEU A 379 5.23 -24.89 -41.27
N TYR A 380 5.40 -25.57 -40.15
CA TYR A 380 6.42 -26.62 -39.99
C TYR A 380 6.26 -27.74 -41.00
N ARG A 381 5.01 -28.24 -41.16
CA ARG A 381 4.71 -29.31 -42.15
C ARG A 381 4.99 -28.81 -43.57
N ARG A 382 4.67 -27.61 -43.91
CA ARG A 382 4.94 -27.01 -45.23
C ARG A 382 6.44 -26.91 -45.49
N GLU A 383 7.20 -26.51 -44.49
CA GLU A 383 8.68 -26.46 -44.63
C GLU A 383 9.30 -27.85 -44.81
N GLN A 384 8.86 -28.83 -44.03
CA GLN A 384 9.31 -30.21 -44.20
C GLN A 384 8.98 -30.75 -45.59
N GLY A 385 7.78 -30.45 -46.11
CA GLY A 385 7.41 -30.81 -47.47
C GLY A 385 8.27 -30.14 -48.55
N ARG A 386 8.68 -28.91 -48.35
CA ARG A 386 9.63 -28.21 -49.26
C ARG A 386 11.01 -28.83 -49.20
N LYS A 387 11.54 -29.09 -48.00
CA LYS A 387 12.84 -29.77 -47.82
C LYS A 387 12.87 -31.15 -48.49
N LYS A 388 11.79 -31.93 -48.33
CA LYS A 388 11.69 -33.27 -48.95
C LYS A 388 11.64 -33.17 -50.46
N ARG A 389 10.92 -32.21 -51.07
CA ARG A 389 10.88 -32.03 -52.52
C ARG A 389 12.26 -31.63 -53.06
N ALA A 390 12.94 -30.67 -52.41
CA ALA A 390 14.27 -30.23 -52.81
C ALA A 390 15.29 -31.40 -52.70
N LEU A 391 15.17 -32.26 -51.70
CA LEU A 391 16.02 -33.45 -51.58
C LEU A 391 15.77 -34.45 -52.72
N ASN A 392 14.50 -34.75 -53.03
CA ASN A 392 14.13 -35.65 -54.14
C ASN A 392 14.56 -35.09 -55.52
N GLU A 393 14.49 -33.77 -55.73
CA GLU A 393 14.99 -33.10 -56.94
C GLU A 393 16.50 -33.25 -57.06
N LEU A 394 17.24 -33.02 -55.95
CA LEU A 394 18.69 -33.19 -55.93
C LEU A 394 19.09 -34.66 -56.18
N GLU A 395 18.36 -35.62 -55.62
CA GLU A 395 18.59 -37.05 -55.82
C GLU A 395 18.35 -37.44 -57.28
N SER A 396 17.27 -36.97 -57.90
CA SER A 396 16.95 -37.19 -59.34
C SER A 396 17.99 -36.54 -60.26
N GLU A 397 18.48 -35.30 -59.94
CA GLU A 397 19.56 -34.66 -60.69
C GLU A 397 20.87 -35.48 -60.59
N LYS A 398 21.21 -36.00 -59.39
CA LYS A 398 22.36 -36.89 -59.21
C LYS A 398 22.24 -38.19 -60.04
N GLU A 399 21.04 -38.84 -60.01
CA GLU A 399 20.81 -40.04 -60.82
C GLU A 399 20.93 -39.73 -62.32
N THR A 400 20.39 -38.62 -62.79
CA THR A 400 20.47 -38.20 -64.16
C THR A 400 21.93 -37.93 -64.57
N LEU A 401 22.69 -37.25 -63.67
CA LEU A 401 24.11 -37.01 -63.92
C LEU A 401 24.93 -38.30 -63.94
N ALA A 402 24.65 -39.24 -63.04
CA ALA A 402 25.29 -40.57 -62.98
C ALA A 402 25.03 -41.32 -64.26
N LEU A 403 23.81 -41.37 -64.77
CA LEU A 403 23.41 -42.03 -66.04
C LEU A 403 24.10 -41.33 -67.24
N ALA A 404 24.21 -40.00 -67.24
CA ALA A 404 24.92 -39.27 -68.28
C ALA A 404 26.44 -39.58 -68.31
N LEU A 405 27.04 -39.83 -67.17
CA LEU A 405 28.44 -40.18 -66.99
C LEU A 405 28.72 -41.60 -67.39
N GLU A 406 27.79 -42.55 -67.14
CA GLU A 406 27.89 -43.95 -67.59
C GLU A 406 27.68 -44.14 -69.08
N GLY A 407 26.86 -43.29 -69.72
CA GLY A 407 26.54 -43.41 -71.15
C GLY A 407 27.49 -42.69 -72.15
N GLY A 408 28.49 -42.01 -71.68
CA GLY A 408 29.48 -41.26 -72.50
C GLY A 408 30.89 -41.37 -71.98
N ASP A 409 31.86 -41.29 -72.87
CA ASP A 409 33.31 -41.13 -72.51
C ASP A 409 33.61 -39.81 -71.87
N THR A 410 32.80 -39.40 -70.92
CA THR A 410 32.91 -38.11 -70.21
C THR A 410 33.47 -38.25 -68.80
N TYR A 411 34.52 -37.50 -68.52
CA TYR A 411 35.20 -37.52 -67.21
C TYR A 411 34.69 -36.33 -66.38
N ALA A 412 34.25 -36.58 -65.11
CA ALA A 412 33.92 -35.52 -64.17
C ALA A 412 35.21 -34.98 -63.54
N TRP A 413 35.30 -33.67 -63.42
CA TRP A 413 36.36 -33.02 -62.71
C TRP A 413 35.81 -31.91 -61.77
N LYS A 414 36.46 -31.74 -60.67
CA LYS A 414 36.09 -30.70 -59.64
C LYS A 414 37.29 -29.81 -59.45
N LEU A 415 37.05 -28.50 -59.43
CA LEU A 415 38.08 -27.51 -59.06
C LEU A 415 37.96 -27.31 -57.53
N GLU A 416 38.98 -27.69 -56.82
CA GLU A 416 39.10 -27.47 -55.37
C GLU A 416 40.49 -26.87 -55.05
N ASN A 417 40.53 -25.70 -54.42
CA ASN A 417 41.77 -24.99 -54.07
C ASN A 417 42.73 -24.77 -55.29
N ASP A 418 42.19 -24.26 -56.40
CA ASP A 418 42.91 -24.04 -57.66
C ASP A 418 43.57 -25.29 -58.27
N CYS A 419 43.22 -26.48 -57.82
CA CYS A 419 43.65 -27.74 -58.38
C CYS A 419 42.48 -28.51 -59.02
N PHE A 420 42.69 -29.06 -60.22
CA PHE A 420 41.74 -29.94 -60.87
C PHE A 420 41.89 -31.36 -60.28
N LEU A 421 40.80 -31.87 -59.65
CA LEU A 421 40.76 -33.25 -59.21
C LEU A 421 40.00 -34.08 -60.25
N PHE A 422 40.67 -35.13 -60.76
CA PHE A 422 40.05 -36.17 -61.58
C PHE A 422 39.61 -37.31 -60.70
N GLU A 423 38.33 -37.58 -60.68
CA GLU A 423 37.81 -38.77 -60.05
C GLU A 423 37.63 -39.85 -61.10
N LYS A 424 38.31 -40.93 -60.94
CA LYS A 424 38.40 -42.02 -61.93
C LYS A 424 37.47 -43.20 -61.62
N ASP A 425 36.81 -43.19 -60.50
CA ASP A 425 35.86 -44.21 -60.06
C ASP A 425 34.50 -43.56 -59.68
N PHE A 426 33.60 -43.66 -60.61
CA PHE A 426 32.16 -43.62 -60.32
C PHE A 426 31.56 -44.99 -60.55
#